data_ca955d35d3bd7dcce8961b0623dd07e7
#
_entry.id   ca955d35d3bd7dcce8961b0623dd07e7
#
_cell.length_a   1.000
_cell.length_b   1.000
_cell.length_c   1.000
_cell.angle_alpha   90.00
_cell.angle_beta   90.00
_cell.angle_gamma   90.00
#
_symmetry.space_group_name_H-M   'P 1'
#
loop_
_entity.id
_entity.type
_entity.pdbx_description
1 polymer ?
#
loop_
_entity_poly.entity_id
_entity_poly.type
_entity_poly.pdbx_seq_one_letter_code
_entity_poly.pdbx_strand_id
1 'polypeptide(L)'
;MLRILFGSLLLSGAMAVSTAAQNAPGVTDREIKIGQTMPYTGPGGWVSSLGQAEKAYMQMINDQGGINGRKINLISADDGYLLWRTGMETRKLIEVDHVAFTFGSLGTTTQLAVARYLNERKIPQLFIESGAYRWGNYKETPYTIGGVRPSYRLGARLYARYILRQDQNAKICILYEDSDFGRDYAAGVRDVLGDKYAATVKEATYEFTDPSVDRQIVELEASGCTALIAAMLPPLAVQTIRKVSDLGWKPLFFMNNVSASVPVVLEPVGVENCIGLLSYAYAKDPLDPTFEDDPGMKDWRAWMSKYLPGEDVRRPSFVNGYNSAATMVQVLKQAGDDLSRENIMRQATNLRDLELPMLLPGIKINTSPTDYYPVQQLQLVRFDGKRWVRFGDLVYDE
;
A
#
# COMPACT_ATOMS: atom_id res chain seq x y z
N MET A 1 -41.93 -13.59 77.63
CA MET A 1 -40.59 -13.05 77.29
C MET A 1 -40.29 -13.37 75.84
N LEU A 2 -40.46 -12.37 75.00
CA LEU A 2 -40.31 -12.50 73.53
C LEU A 2 -38.99 -11.79 73.16
N ARG A 3 -37.98 -12.57 72.65
CA ARG A 3 -36.72 -12.02 72.16
C ARG A 3 -36.84 -11.83 70.62
N ILE A 4 -36.80 -10.55 70.23
CA ILE A 4 -36.72 -10.15 68.81
C ILE A 4 -35.23 -10.11 68.43
N LEU A 5 -34.83 -10.98 67.47
CA LEU A 5 -33.52 -10.93 66.80
C LEU A 5 -33.58 -9.97 65.58
N PHE A 6 -32.84 -8.88 65.66
CA PHE A 6 -32.58 -8.01 64.52
C PHE A 6 -31.43 -8.60 63.71
N GLY A 7 -31.72 -9.08 62.52
CA GLY A 7 -30.71 -9.47 61.53
C GLY A 7 -30.29 -8.26 60.65
N SER A 8 -29.06 -7.77 60.82
CA SER A 8 -28.49 -6.74 59.97
C SER A 8 -28.02 -7.34 58.64
N LEU A 9 -28.69 -6.97 57.56
CA LEU A 9 -28.28 -7.33 56.21
C LEU A 9 -27.22 -6.31 55.75
N LEU A 10 -25.95 -6.72 55.69
CA LEU A 10 -24.88 -5.97 55.11
C LEU A 10 -24.94 -6.15 53.59
N LEU A 11 -25.42 -5.13 52.86
CA LEU A 11 -25.33 -5.07 51.41
C LEU A 11 -23.90 -4.64 51.03
N SER A 12 -23.07 -5.62 50.66
CA SER A 12 -21.77 -5.34 50.05
C SER A 12 -21.95 -4.92 48.58
N GLY A 13 -22.02 -3.64 48.30
CA GLY A 13 -21.98 -3.07 46.96
C GLY A 13 -20.57 -3.26 46.36
N ALA A 14 -20.42 -4.24 45.44
CA ALA A 14 -19.24 -4.34 44.64
C ALA A 14 -19.23 -3.15 43.65
N MET A 15 -18.44 -2.13 43.95
CA MET A 15 -18.09 -1.10 42.97
C MET A 15 -17.25 -1.79 41.87
N ALA A 16 -17.85 -2.00 40.70
CA ALA A 16 -17.09 -2.33 39.47
C ALA A 16 -16.23 -1.09 39.15
N VAL A 17 -14.96 -1.13 39.50
CA VAL A 17 -13.98 -0.16 39.03
C VAL A 17 -13.80 -0.45 37.55
N SER A 18 -14.48 0.32 36.69
CA SER A 18 -14.17 0.36 35.26
C SER A 18 -12.75 0.90 35.14
N THR A 19 -11.79 0.01 34.89
CA THR A 19 -10.45 0.44 34.48
C THR A 19 -10.61 1.06 33.11
N ALA A 20 -10.61 2.41 33.05
CA ALA A 20 -10.53 3.10 31.77
C ALA A 20 -9.29 2.57 31.05
N ALA A 21 -9.48 2.12 29.81
CA ALA A 21 -8.37 1.65 28.99
C ALA A 21 -7.33 2.78 28.90
N GLN A 22 -6.09 2.46 29.21
CA GLN A 22 -5.02 3.43 29.15
C GLN A 22 -4.69 3.70 27.68
N ASN A 23 -4.86 4.94 27.24
CA ASN A 23 -4.49 5.36 25.91
C ASN A 23 -3.01 5.08 25.61
N ALA A 24 -2.68 4.88 24.33
CA ALA A 24 -1.30 4.72 23.87
C ALA A 24 -0.45 5.97 24.22
N PRO A 25 0.88 5.82 24.38
CA PRO A 25 1.77 6.97 24.37
C PRO A 25 1.48 7.88 23.19
N GLY A 26 1.57 9.21 23.37
CA GLY A 26 1.28 10.17 22.29
C GLY A 26 -0.21 10.47 22.07
N VAL A 27 -1.11 9.84 22.82
CA VAL A 27 -2.54 10.17 22.83
C VAL A 27 -2.86 11.00 24.08
N THR A 28 -3.46 12.17 23.85
CA THR A 28 -3.96 13.07 24.89
C THR A 28 -5.44 13.39 24.64
N ASP A 29 -6.04 14.21 25.48
CA ASP A 29 -7.42 14.71 25.26
C ASP A 29 -7.55 15.61 24.03
N ARG A 30 -6.43 16.09 23.47
CA ARG A 30 -6.41 17.07 22.38
C ARG A 30 -5.68 16.58 21.12
N GLU A 31 -4.84 15.56 21.23
CA GLU A 31 -3.93 15.16 20.17
C GLU A 31 -3.77 13.64 20.08
N ILE A 32 -3.60 13.14 18.85
CA ILE A 32 -3.18 11.79 18.52
C ILE A 32 -1.91 11.91 17.69
N LYS A 33 -0.73 11.56 18.26
CA LYS A 33 0.54 11.53 17.52
C LYS A 33 0.69 10.21 16.77
N ILE A 34 0.90 10.29 15.47
CA ILE A 34 1.14 9.14 14.57
C ILE A 34 2.50 9.33 13.93
N GLY A 35 3.30 8.26 13.84
CA GLY A 35 4.61 8.28 13.21
C GLY A 35 4.58 7.75 11.79
N GLN A 36 5.48 8.27 10.94
CA GLN A 36 5.67 7.82 9.58
C GLN A 36 7.13 7.98 9.16
N THR A 37 7.67 7.02 8.42
CA THR A 37 8.88 7.19 7.61
C THR A 37 8.52 7.21 6.14
N MET A 38 8.99 8.24 5.42
CA MET A 38 8.62 8.48 4.02
C MET A 38 9.81 9.08 3.29
N PRO A 39 10.20 8.58 2.10
CA PRO A 39 11.29 9.17 1.35
C PRO A 39 10.85 10.44 0.63
N TYR A 40 11.10 11.58 1.26
CA TYR A 40 10.90 12.89 0.63
C TYR A 40 12.09 13.32 -0.22
N THR A 41 13.27 12.79 0.09
CA THR A 41 14.54 13.05 -0.62
C THR A 41 15.18 11.73 -1.09
N GLY A 42 16.32 11.82 -1.80
CA GLY A 42 17.09 10.66 -2.22
C GLY A 42 16.44 9.79 -3.30
N PRO A 43 16.87 8.53 -3.41
CA PRO A 43 16.44 7.62 -4.48
C PRO A 43 14.94 7.33 -4.51
N GLY A 44 14.26 7.45 -3.36
CA GLY A 44 12.82 7.23 -3.22
C GLY A 44 11.95 8.48 -3.40
N GLY A 45 12.53 9.67 -3.62
CA GLY A 45 11.81 10.95 -3.65
C GLY A 45 10.69 11.06 -4.71
N TRP A 46 10.68 10.19 -5.73
CA TRP A 46 9.64 10.13 -6.75
C TRP A 46 8.24 9.82 -6.19
N VAL A 47 8.14 9.25 -4.99
CA VAL A 47 6.88 8.88 -4.33
C VAL A 47 6.47 9.85 -3.21
N SER A 48 7.21 10.94 -2.99
CA SER A 48 6.97 11.92 -1.91
C SER A 48 5.52 12.44 -1.84
N SER A 49 4.85 12.52 -3.00
CA SER A 49 3.43 12.91 -3.12
C SER A 49 2.46 12.01 -2.33
N LEU A 50 2.83 10.77 -2.04
CA LEU A 50 2.04 9.88 -1.19
C LEU A 50 1.96 10.42 0.25
N GLY A 51 3.11 10.67 0.87
CA GLY A 51 3.16 11.24 2.23
C GLY A 51 2.59 12.67 2.31
N GLN A 52 2.72 13.46 1.23
CA GLN A 52 2.06 14.77 1.13
C GLN A 52 0.53 14.61 1.17
N ALA A 53 -0.04 13.64 0.43
CA ALA A 53 -1.47 13.37 0.43
C ALA A 53 -1.96 12.93 1.82
N GLU A 54 -1.24 12.04 2.48
CA GLU A 54 -1.59 11.59 3.83
C GLU A 54 -1.60 12.74 4.82
N LYS A 55 -0.57 13.60 4.83
CA LYS A 55 -0.54 14.81 5.67
C LYS A 55 -1.70 15.75 5.37
N ALA A 56 -1.96 16.02 4.09
CA ALA A 56 -3.04 16.90 3.64
C ALA A 56 -4.42 16.36 4.04
N TYR A 57 -4.61 15.03 4.01
CA TYR A 57 -5.83 14.39 4.46
C TYR A 57 -6.03 14.54 5.98
N MET A 58 -4.98 14.33 6.78
CA MET A 58 -5.03 14.54 8.23
C MET A 58 -5.31 16.01 8.57
N GLN A 59 -4.75 16.96 7.79
CA GLN A 59 -5.10 18.38 7.94
C GLN A 59 -6.58 18.65 7.67
N MET A 60 -7.16 18.07 6.63
CA MET A 60 -8.60 18.17 6.35
C MET A 60 -9.43 17.68 7.53
N ILE A 61 -9.10 16.53 8.10
CA ILE A 61 -9.80 15.99 9.29
C ILE A 61 -9.64 16.94 10.48
N ASN A 62 -8.45 17.51 10.66
CA ASN A 62 -8.20 18.48 11.71
C ASN A 62 -9.03 19.76 11.57
N ASP A 63 -9.20 20.27 10.35
CA ASP A 63 -10.05 21.44 10.08
C ASP A 63 -11.52 21.16 10.38
N GLN A 64 -11.95 19.91 10.25
CA GLN A 64 -13.30 19.44 10.59
C GLN A 64 -13.51 19.13 12.07
N GLY A 65 -12.53 19.38 12.93
CA GLY A 65 -12.63 19.15 14.37
C GLY A 65 -11.80 17.98 14.91
N GLY A 66 -11.17 17.20 14.04
CA GLY A 66 -10.36 16.03 14.42
C GLY A 66 -11.20 14.77 14.71
N ILE A 67 -10.67 13.86 15.49
CA ILE A 67 -11.34 12.61 15.90
C ILE A 67 -11.75 12.75 17.36
N ASN A 68 -13.04 12.77 17.64
CA ASN A 68 -13.58 12.98 18.99
C ASN A 68 -12.94 14.20 19.70
N GLY A 69 -12.76 15.32 18.96
CA GLY A 69 -12.14 16.55 19.46
C GLY A 69 -10.60 16.54 19.51
N ARG A 70 -9.94 15.43 19.19
CA ARG A 70 -8.48 15.30 19.13
C ARG A 70 -7.96 15.60 17.73
N LYS A 71 -6.94 16.43 17.62
CA LYS A 71 -6.23 16.66 16.36
C LYS A 71 -5.26 15.51 16.06
N ILE A 72 -5.16 15.13 14.79
CA ILE A 72 -4.19 14.15 14.35
C ILE A 72 -2.88 14.88 14.02
N ASN A 73 -1.79 14.48 14.66
CA ASN A 73 -0.44 14.97 14.39
C ASN A 73 0.37 13.86 13.72
N LEU A 74 0.46 13.88 12.38
CA LEU A 74 1.28 12.96 11.62
C LEU A 74 2.72 13.47 11.52
N ILE A 75 3.60 12.92 12.38
CA ILE A 75 5.04 13.17 12.34
C ILE A 75 5.66 12.28 11.28
N SER A 76 5.91 12.86 10.10
CA SER A 76 6.46 12.14 8.97
C SER A 76 7.93 12.51 8.78
N ALA A 77 8.81 11.55 9.02
CA ALA A 77 10.26 11.69 8.93
C ALA A 77 10.78 11.25 7.56
N ASP A 78 11.70 12.06 6.99
CA ASP A 78 12.37 11.70 5.74
C ASP A 78 13.42 10.63 5.97
N ASP A 79 13.24 9.44 5.40
CA ASP A 79 14.22 8.36 5.48
C ASP A 79 15.07 8.18 4.20
N GLY A 80 14.79 8.94 3.14
CA GLY A 80 15.48 8.86 1.85
C GLY A 80 15.46 7.48 1.20
N TYR A 81 14.58 6.57 1.65
CA TYR A 81 14.55 5.16 1.26
C TYR A 81 15.83 4.38 1.65
N LEU A 82 16.48 4.79 2.75
CA LEU A 82 17.71 4.18 3.25
C LEU A 82 17.44 3.36 4.51
N LEU A 83 17.74 2.06 4.49
CA LEU A 83 17.47 1.10 5.58
C LEU A 83 17.92 1.59 6.95
N TRP A 84 19.17 2.08 7.05
CA TRP A 84 19.74 2.56 8.31
C TRP A 84 18.99 3.80 8.82
N ARG A 85 18.59 4.70 7.91
CA ARG A 85 17.88 5.93 8.25
C ARG A 85 16.43 5.63 8.65
N THR A 86 15.75 4.70 7.95
CA THR A 86 14.44 4.21 8.35
C THR A 86 14.47 3.67 9.78
N GLY A 87 15.47 2.86 10.12
CA GLY A 87 15.65 2.33 11.48
C GLY A 87 15.88 3.41 12.53
N MET A 88 16.68 4.41 12.22
CA MET A 88 17.00 5.54 13.10
C MET A 88 15.76 6.43 13.32
N GLU A 89 15.09 6.83 12.25
CA GLU A 89 13.88 7.68 12.33
C GLU A 89 12.72 6.96 13.01
N THR A 90 12.52 5.66 12.74
CA THR A 90 11.49 4.88 13.44
C THR A 90 11.75 4.84 14.95
N ARG A 91 12.99 4.61 15.39
CA ARG A 91 13.32 4.65 16.82
C ARG A 91 13.07 6.01 17.43
N LYS A 92 13.45 7.09 16.74
CA LYS A 92 13.19 8.46 17.18
C LYS A 92 11.69 8.72 17.34
N LEU A 93 10.87 8.34 16.36
CA LEU A 93 9.40 8.48 16.43
C LEU A 93 8.82 7.77 17.68
N ILE A 94 9.34 6.59 18.03
CA ILE A 94 8.84 5.80 19.15
C ILE A 94 9.40 6.27 20.49
N GLU A 95 10.72 6.46 20.58
CA GLU A 95 11.44 6.63 21.84
C GLU A 95 11.56 8.11 22.27
N VAL A 96 11.50 9.06 21.30
CA VAL A 96 11.64 10.50 21.55
C VAL A 96 10.32 11.25 21.32
N ASP A 97 9.69 11.01 20.16
CA ASP A 97 8.45 11.71 19.81
C ASP A 97 7.22 11.06 20.46
N HIS A 98 7.38 9.82 20.97
CA HIS A 98 6.35 9.05 21.68
C HIS A 98 5.06 8.89 20.87
N VAL A 99 5.16 8.51 19.59
CA VAL A 99 3.97 8.28 18.77
C VAL A 99 3.17 7.07 19.26
N ALA A 100 1.87 7.10 19.07
CA ALA A 100 0.98 6.01 19.44
C ALA A 100 1.28 4.74 18.62
N PHE A 101 1.44 4.91 17.32
CA PHE A 101 1.71 3.86 16.35
C PHE A 101 2.33 4.46 15.09
N THR A 102 2.75 3.62 14.13
CA THR A 102 3.20 4.06 12.81
C THR A 102 2.13 3.78 11.76
N PHE A 103 2.03 4.66 10.76
CA PHE A 103 1.05 4.60 9.68
C PHE A 103 1.67 4.98 8.35
N GLY A 104 1.28 4.30 7.25
CA GLY A 104 1.59 4.71 5.89
C GLY A 104 3.08 4.81 5.56
N SER A 105 3.95 4.21 6.38
CA SER A 105 5.40 4.23 6.12
C SER A 105 5.72 3.46 4.85
N LEU A 106 6.59 4.02 3.99
CA LEU A 106 6.81 3.48 2.65
C LEU A 106 7.94 2.46 2.59
N GLY A 107 7.70 1.42 1.80
CA GLY A 107 8.69 0.51 1.27
C GLY A 107 8.60 -0.91 1.84
N THR A 108 9.02 -1.87 1.04
CA THR A 108 9.07 -3.28 1.47
C THR A 108 10.27 -3.52 2.37
N THR A 109 11.47 -3.34 1.84
CA THR A 109 12.74 -3.64 2.53
C THR A 109 12.96 -2.71 3.73
N THR A 110 12.62 -1.42 3.59
CA THR A 110 12.75 -0.44 4.68
C THR A 110 11.84 -0.76 5.85
N GLN A 111 10.59 -1.13 5.59
CA GLN A 111 9.63 -1.45 6.66
C GLN A 111 9.88 -2.82 7.30
N LEU A 112 10.45 -3.76 6.55
CA LEU A 112 10.94 -5.03 7.11
C LEU A 112 12.03 -4.84 8.15
N ALA A 113 12.94 -3.91 7.91
CA ALA A 113 14.05 -3.63 8.83
C ALA A 113 13.57 -3.18 10.23
N VAL A 114 12.35 -2.63 10.34
CA VAL A 114 11.78 -2.14 11.60
C VAL A 114 10.60 -2.97 12.12
N ALA A 115 10.06 -3.88 11.32
CA ALA A 115 8.85 -4.65 11.68
C ALA A 115 9.05 -5.47 12.97
N ARG A 116 10.20 -6.15 13.11
CA ARG A 116 10.50 -6.92 14.33
C ARG A 116 10.56 -6.03 15.56
N TYR A 117 11.25 -4.89 15.48
CA TYR A 117 11.36 -3.91 16.57
C TYR A 117 9.99 -3.42 17.05
N LEU A 118 9.07 -3.10 16.12
CA LEU A 118 7.73 -2.63 16.42
C LEU A 118 6.86 -3.75 17.00
N ASN A 119 6.89 -4.96 16.41
CA ASN A 119 6.10 -6.11 16.86
C ASN A 119 6.49 -6.58 18.28
N GLU A 120 7.77 -6.69 18.60
CA GLU A 120 8.26 -7.05 19.95
C GLU A 120 7.78 -6.06 21.02
N ARG A 121 7.53 -4.79 20.63
CA ARG A 121 7.02 -3.73 21.53
C ARG A 121 5.52 -3.53 21.45
N LYS A 122 4.80 -4.37 20.68
CA LYS A 122 3.37 -4.27 20.44
C LYS A 122 2.95 -2.88 19.95
N ILE A 123 3.76 -2.31 19.06
CA ILE A 123 3.48 -1.02 18.43
C ILE A 123 2.88 -1.29 17.05
N PRO A 124 1.62 -0.89 16.81
CA PRO A 124 1.00 -1.08 15.51
C PRO A 124 1.79 -0.40 14.38
N GLN A 125 2.02 -1.14 13.30
CA GLN A 125 2.59 -0.68 12.05
C GLN A 125 1.51 -0.84 10.98
N LEU A 126 0.74 0.22 10.75
CA LEU A 126 -0.54 0.13 10.04
C LEU A 126 -0.44 0.64 8.61
N PHE A 127 -1.04 -0.12 7.71
CA PHE A 127 -1.22 0.24 6.30
C PHE A 127 0.09 0.65 5.63
N ILE A 128 1.11 -0.21 5.78
CA ILE A 128 2.42 -0.01 5.16
C ILE A 128 2.25 0.23 3.66
N GLU A 129 2.87 1.27 3.12
CA GLU A 129 2.83 1.55 1.69
C GLU A 129 3.73 0.57 0.91
N SER A 130 3.29 -0.67 0.91
CA SER A 130 3.88 -1.83 0.25
C SER A 130 2.82 -2.91 0.05
N GLY A 131 2.84 -3.57 -1.11
CA GLY A 131 2.00 -4.72 -1.41
C GLY A 131 2.69 -6.07 -1.15
N ALA A 132 3.78 -6.12 -0.37
CA ALA A 132 4.48 -7.37 -0.12
C ALA A 132 3.56 -8.40 0.58
N TYR A 133 3.57 -9.62 0.05
CA TYR A 133 2.67 -10.70 0.51
C TYR A 133 2.87 -11.05 1.98
N ARG A 134 4.07 -10.88 2.49
CA ARG A 134 4.36 -11.16 3.90
C ARG A 134 3.59 -10.31 4.92
N TRP A 135 3.09 -9.14 4.53
CA TRP A 135 2.29 -8.30 5.43
C TRP A 135 0.96 -8.92 5.84
N GLY A 136 0.50 -9.97 5.12
CA GLY A 136 -0.62 -10.81 5.50
C GLY A 136 -0.32 -11.86 6.56
N ASN A 137 0.96 -12.05 6.95
CA ASN A 137 1.34 -13.07 7.94
C ASN A 137 1.09 -12.61 9.39
N TYR A 138 -0.18 -12.58 9.76
CA TYR A 138 -0.65 -12.17 11.09
C TYR A 138 -0.04 -12.98 12.26
N LYS A 139 0.47 -14.21 12.01
CA LYS A 139 1.10 -15.05 13.04
C LYS A 139 2.51 -14.58 13.35
N GLU A 140 3.26 -14.18 12.33
CA GLU A 140 4.65 -13.76 12.46
C GLU A 140 4.75 -12.28 12.88
N THR A 141 3.87 -11.43 12.33
CA THR A 141 3.86 -9.99 12.59
C THR A 141 2.47 -9.49 12.99
N PRO A 142 1.96 -9.88 14.19
CA PRO A 142 0.58 -9.58 14.61
C PRO A 142 0.27 -8.10 14.79
N TYR A 143 1.29 -7.23 14.87
CA TYR A 143 1.14 -5.78 14.96
C TYR A 143 1.47 -5.05 13.66
N THR A 144 1.56 -5.76 12.52
CA THR A 144 1.85 -5.18 11.21
C THR A 144 0.74 -5.54 10.22
N ILE A 145 0.14 -4.55 9.57
CA ILE A 145 -0.90 -4.75 8.55
C ILE A 145 -0.47 -4.11 7.23
N GLY A 146 -0.76 -4.80 6.12
CA GLY A 146 -0.42 -4.38 4.77
C GLY A 146 -1.11 -3.10 4.30
N GLY A 147 -0.64 -2.55 3.19
CA GLY A 147 -1.14 -1.33 2.60
C GLY A 147 -2.56 -1.46 2.03
N VAL A 148 -3.18 -0.32 1.80
CA VAL A 148 -4.51 -0.22 1.16
C VAL A 148 -4.35 -0.43 -0.35
N ARG A 149 -3.84 -1.61 -0.69
CA ARG A 149 -3.55 -2.05 -2.07
C ARG A 149 -3.53 -3.57 -2.18
N PRO A 150 -3.73 -4.13 -3.37
CA PRO A 150 -3.56 -5.56 -3.62
C PRO A 150 -2.11 -6.00 -3.36
N SER A 151 -1.94 -7.26 -2.94
CA SER A 151 -0.59 -7.82 -2.83
C SER A 151 0.08 -7.93 -4.21
N TYR A 152 1.41 -7.78 -4.23
CA TYR A 152 2.18 -7.96 -5.47
C TYR A 152 2.01 -9.36 -6.05
N ARG A 153 1.90 -10.36 -5.18
CA ARG A 153 1.68 -11.75 -5.57
C ARG A 153 0.34 -11.95 -6.27
N LEU A 154 -0.74 -11.28 -5.81
CA LEU A 154 -2.04 -11.27 -6.49
C LEU A 154 -1.93 -10.64 -7.89
N GLY A 155 -1.27 -9.48 -8.01
CA GLY A 155 -1.03 -8.84 -9.30
C GLY A 155 -0.31 -9.75 -10.28
N ALA A 156 0.73 -10.45 -9.81
CA ALA A 156 1.49 -11.39 -10.64
C ALA A 156 0.66 -12.63 -11.06
N ARG A 157 -0.21 -13.15 -10.18
CA ARG A 157 -1.17 -14.21 -10.54
C ARG A 157 -2.09 -13.77 -11.68
N LEU A 158 -2.61 -12.53 -11.58
CA LEU A 158 -3.45 -11.98 -12.65
C LEU A 158 -2.70 -11.91 -13.99
N TYR A 159 -1.45 -11.41 -13.96
CA TYR A 159 -0.62 -11.34 -15.17
C TYR A 159 -0.39 -12.73 -15.78
N ALA A 160 0.03 -13.70 -14.99
CA ALA A 160 0.26 -15.06 -15.45
C ALA A 160 -1.01 -15.72 -16.04
N ARG A 161 -2.16 -15.57 -15.35
CA ARG A 161 -3.45 -16.07 -15.85
C ARG A 161 -3.84 -15.42 -17.18
N TYR A 162 -3.58 -14.12 -17.34
CA TYR A 162 -3.87 -13.42 -18.59
C TYR A 162 -2.94 -13.88 -19.71
N ILE A 163 -1.64 -14.00 -19.47
CA ILE A 163 -0.66 -14.52 -20.45
C ILE A 163 -1.10 -15.88 -20.97
N LEU A 164 -1.40 -16.82 -20.07
CA LEU A 164 -1.78 -18.18 -20.44
C LEU A 164 -3.13 -18.25 -21.18
N ARG A 165 -4.03 -17.29 -20.96
CA ARG A 165 -5.27 -17.16 -21.74
C ARG A 165 -5.01 -16.68 -23.17
N GLN A 166 -3.98 -15.86 -23.41
CA GLN A 166 -3.59 -15.40 -24.73
C GLN A 166 -2.80 -16.46 -25.48
N ASP A 167 -1.87 -17.13 -24.80
CA ASP A 167 -1.05 -18.20 -25.35
C ASP A 167 -0.68 -19.20 -24.23
N GLN A 168 -1.22 -20.42 -24.33
CA GLN A 168 -0.96 -21.48 -23.35
C GLN A 168 0.50 -21.99 -23.39
N ASN A 169 1.23 -21.71 -24.48
CA ASN A 169 2.63 -22.08 -24.66
C ASN A 169 3.58 -20.90 -24.49
N ALA A 170 3.09 -19.78 -23.96
CA ALA A 170 3.90 -18.58 -23.76
C ALA A 170 5.17 -18.88 -22.98
N LYS A 171 6.30 -18.36 -23.47
CA LYS A 171 7.53 -18.27 -22.69
C LYS A 171 7.54 -16.93 -21.95
N ILE A 172 7.64 -16.98 -20.64
CA ILE A 172 7.52 -15.81 -19.76
C ILE A 172 8.89 -15.40 -19.24
N CYS A 173 9.28 -14.16 -19.49
CA CYS A 173 10.41 -13.55 -18.83
C CYS A 173 9.94 -12.74 -17.63
N ILE A 174 10.65 -12.80 -16.50
CA ILE A 174 10.42 -11.95 -15.34
C ILE A 174 11.72 -11.22 -15.03
N LEU A 175 11.68 -9.88 -15.03
CA LEU A 175 12.76 -9.01 -14.54
C LEU A 175 12.30 -8.36 -13.25
N TYR A 176 12.99 -8.60 -12.14
CA TYR A 176 12.55 -8.13 -10.86
C TYR A 176 13.69 -7.74 -9.91
N GLU A 177 13.40 -6.81 -8.98
CA GLU A 177 14.30 -6.46 -7.89
C GLU A 177 14.53 -7.67 -6.98
N ASP A 178 15.78 -7.97 -6.63
CA ASP A 178 16.13 -9.07 -5.72
C ASP A 178 15.82 -8.71 -4.26
N SER A 179 14.55 -8.52 -4.00
CA SER A 179 13.96 -8.22 -2.70
C SER A 179 12.61 -8.93 -2.56
N ASP A 180 11.98 -8.86 -1.39
CA ASP A 180 10.63 -9.41 -1.20
C ASP A 180 9.60 -8.78 -2.15
N PHE A 181 9.80 -7.51 -2.54
CA PHE A 181 8.96 -6.85 -3.53
C PHE A 181 8.97 -7.59 -4.87
N GLY A 182 10.14 -7.83 -5.42
CA GLY A 182 10.26 -8.48 -6.72
C GLY A 182 10.01 -9.99 -6.67
N ARG A 183 10.47 -10.67 -5.62
CA ARG A 183 10.25 -12.11 -5.42
C ARG A 183 8.77 -12.49 -5.33
N ASP A 184 7.91 -11.58 -4.83
CA ASP A 184 6.46 -11.79 -4.81
C ASP A 184 5.87 -11.93 -6.22
N TYR A 185 6.41 -11.21 -7.22
CA TYR A 185 5.98 -11.37 -8.62
C TYR A 185 6.38 -12.74 -9.17
N ALA A 186 7.61 -13.19 -8.95
CA ALA A 186 8.03 -14.53 -9.34
C ALA A 186 7.19 -15.61 -8.64
N ALA A 187 6.92 -15.45 -7.35
CA ALA A 187 6.07 -16.35 -6.58
C ALA A 187 4.63 -16.40 -7.09
N GLY A 188 4.04 -15.26 -7.43
CA GLY A 188 2.68 -15.21 -7.98
C GLY A 188 2.56 -15.89 -9.35
N VAL A 189 3.57 -15.76 -10.20
CA VAL A 189 3.62 -16.51 -11.47
C VAL A 189 3.78 -18.01 -11.20
N ARG A 190 4.61 -18.38 -10.22
CA ARG A 190 4.80 -19.79 -9.83
C ARG A 190 3.52 -20.42 -9.28
N ASP A 191 2.70 -19.67 -8.51
CA ASP A 191 1.41 -20.15 -8.04
C ASP A 191 0.48 -20.59 -9.18
N VAL A 192 0.53 -19.90 -10.31
CA VAL A 192 -0.33 -20.18 -11.46
C VAL A 192 0.23 -21.32 -12.31
N LEU A 193 1.54 -21.37 -12.50
CA LEU A 193 2.19 -22.34 -13.39
C LEU A 193 2.47 -23.70 -12.70
N GLY A 194 2.61 -23.71 -11.36
CA GLY A 194 2.98 -24.92 -10.62
C GLY A 194 4.27 -25.55 -11.14
N ASP A 195 4.23 -26.84 -11.43
CA ASP A 195 5.38 -27.62 -11.90
C ASP A 195 5.90 -27.17 -13.28
N LYS A 196 5.10 -26.46 -14.05
CA LYS A 196 5.52 -25.94 -15.37
C LYS A 196 6.41 -24.70 -15.24
N TYR A 197 6.53 -24.09 -14.06
CA TYR A 197 7.25 -22.84 -13.87
C TYR A 197 8.68 -22.89 -14.42
N ALA A 198 9.47 -23.88 -14.01
CA ALA A 198 10.88 -23.99 -14.39
C ALA A 198 11.12 -24.15 -15.91
N ALA A 199 10.15 -24.75 -16.61
CA ALA A 199 10.22 -24.94 -18.06
C ALA A 199 9.69 -23.74 -18.86
N THR A 200 8.88 -22.91 -18.22
CA THR A 200 8.14 -21.80 -18.88
C THR A 200 8.77 -20.43 -18.60
N VAL A 201 9.39 -20.26 -17.43
CA VAL A 201 9.83 -18.95 -16.94
C VAL A 201 11.35 -18.80 -17.00
N LYS A 202 11.80 -17.70 -17.57
CA LYS A 202 13.18 -17.21 -17.46
C LYS A 202 13.20 -16.00 -16.52
N GLU A 203 13.94 -16.12 -15.42
CA GLU A 203 14.12 -15.04 -14.44
C GLU A 203 15.41 -14.28 -14.69
N ALA A 204 15.38 -12.97 -14.44
CA ALA A 204 16.53 -12.12 -14.26
C ALA A 204 16.28 -11.16 -13.11
N THR A 205 17.29 -10.90 -12.30
CA THR A 205 17.21 -10.02 -11.15
C THR A 205 18.11 -8.81 -11.29
N TYR A 206 17.78 -7.79 -10.50
CA TYR A 206 18.63 -6.61 -10.31
C TYR A 206 18.58 -6.18 -8.84
N GLU A 207 19.62 -5.46 -8.43
CA GLU A 207 19.67 -4.82 -7.11
C GLU A 207 19.14 -3.38 -7.20
N PHE A 208 18.52 -2.89 -6.12
CA PHE A 208 18.00 -1.51 -6.06
C PHE A 208 19.07 -0.45 -6.44
N THR A 209 20.33 -0.75 -6.19
CA THR A 209 21.49 0.12 -6.44
C THR A 209 22.10 -0.04 -7.82
N ASP A 210 21.60 -0.97 -8.63
CA ASP A 210 22.11 -1.16 -9.99
C ASP A 210 21.86 0.08 -10.85
N PRO A 211 22.87 0.56 -11.59
CA PRO A 211 22.72 1.74 -12.43
C PRO A 211 21.95 1.47 -13.72
N SER A 212 21.86 0.20 -14.16
CA SER A 212 21.21 -0.23 -15.40
C SER A 212 20.81 -1.70 -15.36
N VAL A 213 19.77 -2.04 -16.12
CA VAL A 213 19.30 -3.42 -16.35
C VAL A 213 19.41 -3.84 -17.82
N ASP A 214 20.16 -3.11 -18.61
CA ASP A 214 20.29 -3.33 -20.07
C ASP A 214 20.76 -4.73 -20.42
N ARG A 215 21.73 -5.27 -19.68
CA ARG A 215 22.25 -6.62 -19.88
C ARG A 215 21.16 -7.67 -19.67
N GLN A 216 20.42 -7.55 -18.57
CA GLN A 216 19.34 -8.48 -18.26
C GLN A 216 18.27 -8.48 -19.35
N ILE A 217 17.92 -7.29 -19.88
CA ILE A 217 16.90 -7.17 -20.92
C ILE A 217 17.37 -7.83 -22.22
N VAL A 218 18.63 -7.63 -22.63
CA VAL A 218 19.21 -8.28 -23.82
C VAL A 218 19.22 -9.82 -23.66
N GLU A 219 19.61 -10.32 -22.49
CA GLU A 219 19.62 -11.76 -22.19
C GLU A 219 18.20 -12.35 -22.20
N LEU A 220 17.20 -11.61 -21.71
CA LEU A 220 15.80 -12.05 -21.70
C LEU A 220 15.21 -12.04 -23.11
N GLU A 221 15.47 -11.02 -23.91
CA GLU A 221 15.04 -10.95 -25.31
C GLU A 221 15.62 -12.13 -26.12
N ALA A 222 16.93 -12.37 -26.00
CA ALA A 222 17.62 -13.47 -26.67
C ALA A 222 17.11 -14.86 -26.26
N SER A 223 16.44 -15.00 -25.10
CA SER A 223 15.83 -16.27 -24.66
C SER A 223 14.54 -16.62 -25.41
N GLY A 224 14.00 -15.70 -26.21
CA GLY A 224 12.81 -15.90 -27.05
C GLY A 224 11.51 -15.88 -26.23
N CYS A 225 11.46 -15.12 -25.13
CA CYS A 225 10.22 -14.92 -24.37
C CYS A 225 9.18 -14.15 -25.21
N THR A 226 7.92 -14.62 -25.14
CA THR A 226 6.76 -13.98 -25.76
C THR A 226 6.01 -13.04 -24.81
N ALA A 227 6.28 -13.15 -23.50
CA ALA A 227 5.75 -12.25 -22.47
C ALA A 227 6.89 -11.77 -21.55
N LEU A 228 6.79 -10.52 -21.08
CA LEU A 228 7.69 -9.92 -20.12
C LEU A 228 6.89 -9.35 -18.93
N ILE A 229 7.26 -9.72 -17.72
CA ILE A 229 6.78 -9.11 -16.49
C ILE A 229 7.96 -8.35 -15.88
N ALA A 230 7.83 -7.02 -15.73
CA ALA A 230 8.82 -6.17 -15.10
C ALA A 230 8.31 -5.70 -13.72
N ALA A 231 8.94 -6.19 -12.65
CA ALA A 231 8.66 -5.83 -11.27
C ALA A 231 9.78 -4.95 -10.71
N MET A 232 9.64 -3.64 -10.90
CA MET A 232 10.71 -2.69 -10.63
C MET A 232 10.20 -1.32 -10.18
N LEU A 233 11.11 -0.52 -9.65
CA LEU A 233 10.84 0.86 -9.26
C LEU A 233 11.02 1.83 -10.44
N PRO A 234 10.36 3.01 -10.42
CA PRO A 234 10.26 3.92 -11.55
C PRO A 234 11.57 4.25 -12.28
N PRO A 235 12.71 4.52 -11.63
CA PRO A 235 13.92 4.87 -12.38
C PRO A 235 14.38 3.79 -13.36
N LEU A 236 14.36 2.52 -12.95
CA LEU A 236 14.73 1.41 -13.80
C LEU A 236 13.59 0.98 -14.74
N ALA A 237 12.34 1.25 -14.39
CA ALA A 237 11.20 1.05 -15.29
C ALA A 237 11.31 1.91 -16.55
N VAL A 238 11.71 3.18 -16.41
CA VAL A 238 11.98 4.09 -17.55
C VAL A 238 13.06 3.50 -18.47
N GLN A 239 14.17 3.01 -17.91
CA GLN A 239 15.24 2.38 -18.67
C GLN A 239 14.77 1.10 -19.37
N THR A 240 14.03 0.25 -18.65
CA THR A 240 13.53 -1.02 -19.17
C THR A 240 12.62 -0.83 -20.38
N ILE A 241 11.65 0.09 -20.29
CA ILE A 241 10.73 0.31 -21.41
C ILE A 241 11.48 0.85 -22.63
N ARG A 242 12.40 1.81 -22.42
CA ARG A 242 13.26 2.31 -23.51
C ARG A 242 14.07 1.19 -24.16
N LYS A 243 14.76 0.39 -23.36
CA LYS A 243 15.60 -0.69 -23.87
C LYS A 243 14.80 -1.74 -24.63
N VAL A 244 13.63 -2.13 -24.17
CA VAL A 244 12.71 -3.04 -24.87
C VAL A 244 12.30 -2.44 -26.21
N SER A 245 11.98 -1.14 -26.25
CA SER A 245 11.64 -0.41 -27.48
C SER A 245 12.83 -0.33 -28.45
N ASP A 246 14.02 0.02 -27.96
CA ASP A 246 15.26 0.16 -28.77
C ASP A 246 15.65 -1.17 -29.44
N LEU A 247 15.43 -2.29 -28.77
CA LEU A 247 15.64 -3.63 -29.32
C LEU A 247 14.58 -4.04 -30.35
N GLY A 248 13.50 -3.28 -30.49
CA GLY A 248 12.34 -3.68 -31.29
C GLY A 248 11.63 -4.93 -30.74
N TRP A 249 11.92 -5.31 -29.51
CA TRP A 249 11.27 -6.45 -28.85
C TRP A 249 9.82 -6.13 -28.51
N LYS A 250 8.90 -7.01 -28.89
CA LYS A 250 7.45 -6.81 -28.74
C LYS A 250 6.80 -7.96 -27.95
N PRO A 251 7.18 -8.16 -26.70
CA PRO A 251 6.52 -9.15 -25.85
C PRO A 251 5.15 -8.64 -25.42
N LEU A 252 4.30 -9.53 -24.92
CA LEU A 252 3.16 -9.13 -24.09
C LEU A 252 3.71 -8.56 -22.78
N PHE A 253 3.79 -7.21 -22.66
CA PHE A 253 4.59 -6.54 -21.67
C PHE A 253 3.76 -6.04 -20.49
N PHE A 254 4.03 -6.58 -19.28
CA PHE A 254 3.44 -6.17 -18.03
C PHE A 254 4.41 -5.35 -17.21
N MET A 255 4.01 -4.14 -16.85
CA MET A 255 4.67 -3.31 -15.85
C MET A 255 3.92 -3.42 -14.53
N ASN A 256 4.65 -3.58 -13.42
CA ASN A 256 4.03 -3.55 -12.09
C ASN A 256 3.33 -2.22 -11.81
N ASN A 257 2.26 -2.25 -11.02
CA ASN A 257 1.46 -1.06 -10.71
C ASN A 257 2.26 0.09 -10.09
N VAL A 258 3.30 -0.20 -9.29
CA VAL A 258 4.16 0.82 -8.66
C VAL A 258 4.84 1.73 -9.69
N SER A 259 5.13 1.19 -10.88
CA SER A 259 5.79 1.91 -11.98
C SER A 259 4.87 2.20 -13.17
N ALA A 260 3.56 2.23 -12.94
CA ALA A 260 2.55 2.50 -13.98
C ALA A 260 2.16 3.99 -14.08
N SER A 261 2.85 4.90 -13.39
CA SER A 261 2.54 6.33 -13.38
C SER A 261 2.81 6.97 -14.74
N VAL A 262 1.79 7.58 -15.37
CA VAL A 262 1.95 8.30 -16.64
C VAL A 262 2.97 9.43 -16.50
N PRO A 263 2.82 10.41 -15.58
CA PRO A 263 3.76 11.55 -15.52
C PRO A 263 5.15 11.19 -14.98
N VAL A 264 5.29 10.10 -14.20
CA VAL A 264 6.59 9.76 -13.57
C VAL A 264 7.39 8.75 -14.40
N VAL A 265 6.72 7.87 -15.15
CA VAL A 265 7.38 6.79 -15.89
C VAL A 265 7.13 6.88 -17.39
N LEU A 266 5.86 6.95 -17.82
CA LEU A 266 5.55 6.80 -19.25
C LEU A 266 5.88 8.04 -20.07
N GLU A 267 5.61 9.26 -19.58
CA GLU A 267 5.99 10.51 -20.23
C GLU A 267 7.53 10.64 -20.36
N PRO A 268 8.35 10.39 -19.32
CA PRO A 268 9.80 10.38 -19.48
C PRO A 268 10.35 9.36 -20.47
N VAL A 269 9.67 8.24 -20.68
CA VAL A 269 10.06 7.25 -21.70
C VAL A 269 9.78 7.76 -23.11
N GLY A 270 8.69 8.49 -23.30
CA GLY A 270 7.99 8.75 -24.55
C GLY A 270 6.78 7.82 -24.65
N VAL A 271 5.59 8.41 -24.58
CA VAL A 271 4.32 7.65 -24.45
C VAL A 271 4.07 6.67 -25.60
N GLU A 272 4.61 6.98 -26.79
CA GLU A 272 4.55 6.11 -27.98
C GLU A 272 5.23 4.77 -27.77
N ASN A 273 6.29 4.71 -26.95
CA ASN A 273 7.02 3.49 -26.60
C ASN A 273 6.27 2.65 -25.56
N CYS A 274 5.23 3.22 -24.96
CA CYS A 274 4.46 2.62 -23.88
C CYS A 274 3.12 2.05 -24.37
N ILE A 275 2.73 2.30 -25.63
CA ILE A 275 1.43 1.84 -26.17
C ILE A 275 1.34 0.32 -26.11
N GLY A 276 0.26 -0.17 -25.49
CA GLY A 276 0.03 -1.60 -25.32
C GLY A 276 0.59 -2.21 -24.04
N LEU A 277 1.38 -1.44 -23.23
CA LEU A 277 1.78 -1.88 -21.90
C LEU A 277 0.56 -2.29 -21.09
N LEU A 278 0.73 -3.34 -20.29
CA LEU A 278 -0.29 -3.88 -19.39
C LEU A 278 0.10 -3.65 -17.93
N SER A 279 -0.90 -3.43 -17.10
CA SER A 279 -0.77 -3.34 -15.65
C SER A 279 -2.10 -3.72 -14.99
N TYR A 280 -2.23 -3.44 -13.69
CA TYR A 280 -3.53 -3.49 -13.01
C TYR A 280 -3.84 -2.18 -12.28
N ALA A 281 -5.12 -1.94 -12.07
CA ALA A 281 -5.64 -0.86 -11.25
C ALA A 281 -6.54 -1.41 -10.14
N TYR A 282 -6.59 -0.69 -9.02
CA TYR A 282 -7.52 -0.90 -7.91
C TYR A 282 -8.11 0.44 -7.42
N ALA A 283 -7.54 1.53 -7.87
CA ALA A 283 -8.00 2.89 -7.58
C ALA A 283 -8.36 3.62 -8.87
N LYS A 284 -9.20 4.64 -8.78
CA LYS A 284 -9.58 5.51 -9.90
C LYS A 284 -8.37 6.31 -10.37
N ASP A 285 -8.13 6.31 -11.67
CA ASP A 285 -7.09 7.13 -12.29
C ASP A 285 -7.65 8.53 -12.59
N PRO A 286 -7.01 9.61 -12.14
CA PRO A 286 -7.43 10.98 -12.47
C PRO A 286 -7.39 11.31 -13.96
N LEU A 287 -6.67 10.53 -14.77
CA LEU A 287 -6.61 10.65 -16.22
C LEU A 287 -7.72 9.86 -16.95
N ASP A 288 -8.48 9.02 -16.25
CA ASP A 288 -9.58 8.27 -16.86
C ASP A 288 -10.86 9.13 -16.95
N PRO A 289 -11.28 9.58 -18.15
CA PRO A 289 -12.46 10.43 -18.31
C PRO A 289 -13.78 9.72 -17.96
N THR A 290 -13.77 8.40 -17.80
CA THR A 290 -14.96 7.69 -17.33
C THR A 290 -15.35 8.06 -15.89
N PHE A 291 -14.44 8.70 -15.15
CA PHE A 291 -14.65 9.22 -13.81
C PHE A 291 -14.80 10.73 -13.74
N GLU A 292 -14.91 11.44 -14.88
CA GLU A 292 -15.00 12.91 -14.86
C GLU A 292 -16.23 13.40 -14.09
N ASP A 293 -17.35 12.72 -14.27
CA ASP A 293 -18.61 13.04 -13.58
C ASP A 293 -18.83 12.27 -12.26
N ASP A 294 -17.87 11.42 -11.88
CA ASP A 294 -17.95 10.67 -10.64
C ASP A 294 -17.87 11.61 -9.40
N PRO A 295 -18.82 11.52 -8.45
CA PRO A 295 -18.83 12.39 -7.28
C PRO A 295 -17.55 12.29 -6.45
N GLY A 296 -17.02 11.08 -6.24
CA GLY A 296 -15.80 10.87 -5.48
C GLY A 296 -14.56 11.49 -6.14
N MET A 297 -14.49 11.45 -7.48
CA MET A 297 -13.43 12.12 -8.24
C MET A 297 -13.55 13.64 -8.14
N LYS A 298 -14.77 14.20 -8.22
CA LYS A 298 -15.01 15.65 -8.07
C LYS A 298 -14.61 16.11 -6.66
N ASP A 299 -15.01 15.40 -5.64
CA ASP A 299 -14.65 15.69 -4.24
C ASP A 299 -13.13 15.61 -4.01
N TRP A 300 -12.50 14.58 -4.57
CA TRP A 300 -11.04 14.42 -4.50
C TRP A 300 -10.30 15.56 -5.21
N ARG A 301 -10.74 15.98 -6.40
CA ARG A 301 -10.14 17.13 -7.13
C ARG A 301 -10.31 18.43 -6.34
N ALA A 302 -11.48 18.66 -5.73
CA ALA A 302 -11.71 19.81 -4.87
C ALA A 302 -10.79 19.79 -3.63
N TRP A 303 -10.62 18.61 -3.01
CA TRP A 303 -9.68 18.41 -1.92
C TRP A 303 -8.22 18.69 -2.36
N MET A 304 -7.77 18.16 -3.51
CA MET A 304 -6.45 18.43 -4.06
C MET A 304 -6.23 19.95 -4.24
N SER A 305 -7.19 20.62 -4.86
CA SER A 305 -7.10 22.07 -5.08
C SER A 305 -6.97 22.88 -3.78
N LYS A 306 -7.66 22.42 -2.71
CA LYS A 306 -7.66 23.12 -1.42
C LYS A 306 -6.42 22.84 -0.57
N TYR A 307 -5.98 21.58 -0.50
CA TYR A 307 -4.96 21.14 0.45
C TYR A 307 -3.58 20.90 -0.16
N LEU A 308 -3.52 20.76 -1.50
CA LEU A 308 -2.30 20.51 -2.26
C LEU A 308 -2.27 21.39 -3.53
N PRO A 309 -2.42 22.73 -3.38
CA PRO A 309 -2.47 23.64 -4.54
C PRO A 309 -1.15 23.58 -5.32
N GLY A 310 -1.24 23.49 -6.65
CA GLY A 310 -0.08 23.47 -7.55
C GLY A 310 0.56 22.10 -7.77
N GLU A 311 0.11 21.06 -7.06
CA GLU A 311 0.60 19.70 -7.28
C GLU A 311 -0.03 19.06 -8.54
N ASP A 312 0.73 18.18 -9.20
CA ASP A 312 0.25 17.47 -10.39
C ASP A 312 -0.76 16.40 -10.02
N VAL A 313 -2.04 16.69 -10.18
CA VAL A 313 -3.17 15.80 -9.90
C VAL A 313 -3.11 14.46 -10.65
N ARG A 314 -2.31 14.36 -11.73
CA ARG A 314 -2.18 13.14 -12.54
C ARG A 314 -1.34 12.05 -11.86
N ARG A 315 -0.66 12.36 -10.74
CA ARG A 315 0.15 11.40 -9.99
C ARG A 315 -0.73 10.44 -9.18
N PRO A 316 -0.73 9.11 -9.46
CA PRO A 316 -1.56 8.14 -8.74
C PRO A 316 -1.27 8.05 -7.24
N SER A 317 -0.04 8.43 -6.82
CA SER A 317 0.35 8.43 -5.41
C SER A 317 -0.48 9.36 -4.55
N PHE A 318 -1.04 10.46 -5.09
CA PHE A 318 -2.00 11.29 -4.35
C PHE A 318 -3.32 10.55 -4.07
N VAL A 319 -3.80 9.75 -5.02
CA VAL A 319 -5.00 8.91 -4.81
C VAL A 319 -4.71 7.82 -3.77
N ASN A 320 -3.53 7.19 -3.86
CA ASN A 320 -3.13 6.14 -2.92
C ASN A 320 -3.03 6.67 -1.49
N GLY A 321 -2.32 7.78 -1.28
CA GLY A 321 -2.20 8.41 0.04
C GLY A 321 -3.56 8.89 0.60
N TYR A 322 -4.45 9.40 -0.27
CA TYR A 322 -5.82 9.75 0.11
C TYR A 322 -6.60 8.53 0.64
N ASN A 323 -6.57 7.41 -0.09
CA ASN A 323 -7.25 6.18 0.31
C ASN A 323 -6.65 5.58 1.60
N SER A 324 -5.33 5.57 1.74
CA SER A 324 -4.65 5.08 2.95
C SER A 324 -5.03 5.92 4.17
N ALA A 325 -5.00 7.26 4.04
CA ALA A 325 -5.37 8.17 5.11
C ALA A 325 -6.86 8.05 5.49
N ALA A 326 -7.75 7.90 4.49
CA ALA A 326 -9.17 7.67 4.73
C ALA A 326 -9.43 6.39 5.52
N THR A 327 -8.71 5.31 5.18
CA THR A 327 -8.78 4.03 5.89
C THR A 327 -8.30 4.18 7.34
N MET A 328 -7.18 4.88 7.56
CA MET A 328 -6.66 5.13 8.90
C MET A 328 -7.63 5.95 9.75
N VAL A 329 -8.23 6.98 9.18
CA VAL A 329 -9.25 7.80 9.85
C VAL A 329 -10.47 6.95 10.24
N GLN A 330 -10.88 6.00 9.38
CA GLN A 330 -11.95 5.07 9.72
C GLN A 330 -11.58 4.18 10.92
N VAL A 331 -10.37 3.68 10.99
CA VAL A 331 -9.87 2.91 12.15
C VAL A 331 -9.93 3.74 13.43
N LEU A 332 -9.50 5.00 13.39
CA LEU A 332 -9.54 5.89 14.56
C LEU A 332 -10.99 6.19 14.98
N LYS A 333 -11.91 6.39 14.02
CA LYS A 333 -13.33 6.57 14.32
C LYS A 333 -13.94 5.35 14.99
N GLN A 334 -13.62 4.14 14.50
CA GLN A 334 -14.08 2.88 15.10
C GLN A 334 -13.47 2.62 16.48
N ALA A 335 -12.24 3.08 16.72
CA ALA A 335 -11.59 2.96 18.03
C ALA A 335 -12.28 3.80 19.11
N GLY A 336 -12.96 4.89 18.73
CA GLY A 336 -13.67 5.74 19.65
C GLY A 336 -12.71 6.44 20.63
N ASP A 337 -13.00 6.37 21.92
CA ASP A 337 -12.17 6.98 22.98
C ASP A 337 -11.08 6.02 23.50
N ASP A 338 -11.18 4.73 23.24
CA ASP A 338 -10.13 3.75 23.55
C ASP A 338 -9.09 3.73 22.44
N LEU A 339 -8.10 4.61 22.56
CA LEU A 339 -6.96 4.70 21.63
C LEU A 339 -5.73 3.94 22.18
N SER A 340 -5.94 2.84 22.91
CA SER A 340 -4.88 1.88 23.20
C SER A 340 -4.37 1.20 21.95
N ARG A 341 -3.09 0.78 21.93
CA ARG A 341 -2.50 0.08 20.80
C ARG A 341 -3.23 -1.21 20.44
N GLU A 342 -3.69 -1.92 21.45
CA GLU A 342 -4.47 -3.15 21.31
C GLU A 342 -5.80 -2.88 20.62
N ASN A 343 -6.53 -1.83 21.02
CA ASN A 343 -7.79 -1.50 20.36
C ASN A 343 -7.59 -0.96 18.95
N ILE A 344 -6.61 -0.10 18.72
CA ILE A 344 -6.26 0.40 17.39
C ILE A 344 -5.98 -0.77 16.45
N MET A 345 -5.16 -1.75 16.87
CA MET A 345 -4.87 -2.94 16.07
C MET A 345 -6.13 -3.79 15.84
N ARG A 346 -6.96 -3.97 16.87
CA ARG A 346 -8.24 -4.69 16.76
C ARG A 346 -9.18 -4.04 15.75
N GLN A 347 -9.26 -2.70 15.71
CA GLN A 347 -10.09 -1.99 14.73
C GLN A 347 -9.50 -2.05 13.33
N ALA A 348 -8.18 -1.95 13.18
CA ALA A 348 -7.50 -2.09 11.90
C ALA A 348 -7.70 -3.49 11.28
N THR A 349 -7.86 -4.52 12.11
CA THR A 349 -8.18 -5.89 11.68
C THR A 349 -9.68 -6.22 11.76
N ASN A 350 -10.54 -5.23 11.69
CA ASN A 350 -12.00 -5.41 11.71
C ASN A 350 -12.72 -4.39 10.79
N LEU A 351 -12.11 -4.08 9.67
CA LEU A 351 -12.77 -3.32 8.62
C LEU A 351 -13.77 -4.22 7.88
N ARG A 352 -14.97 -3.70 7.62
CA ARG A 352 -16.05 -4.43 6.99
C ARG A 352 -16.64 -3.61 5.85
N ASP A 353 -16.56 -4.13 4.64
CA ASP A 353 -17.17 -3.56 3.43
C ASP A 353 -16.95 -2.04 3.30
N LEU A 354 -15.76 -1.56 3.72
CA LEU A 354 -15.45 -0.15 3.65
C LEU A 354 -15.23 0.26 2.20
N GLU A 355 -16.11 1.10 1.70
CA GLU A 355 -16.02 1.71 0.38
C GLU A 355 -15.36 3.08 0.48
N LEU A 356 -14.36 3.33 -0.36
CA LEU A 356 -13.73 4.64 -0.46
C LEU A 356 -13.99 5.27 -1.82
N PRO A 357 -14.21 6.61 -1.87
CA PRO A 357 -14.58 7.30 -3.11
C PRO A 357 -13.58 7.12 -4.25
N MET A 358 -12.29 6.92 -3.94
CA MET A 358 -11.23 6.80 -4.93
C MET A 358 -10.76 5.36 -5.18
N LEU A 359 -11.39 4.34 -4.62
CA LEU A 359 -11.25 2.95 -5.09
C LEU A 359 -12.09 2.73 -6.35
N LEU A 360 -11.72 1.74 -7.16
CA LEU A 360 -12.56 1.34 -8.30
C LEU A 360 -13.92 0.82 -7.80
N PRO A 361 -15.01 1.06 -8.55
CA PRO A 361 -16.32 0.55 -8.21
C PRO A 361 -16.29 -0.98 -7.98
N GLY A 362 -16.90 -1.43 -6.89
CA GLY A 362 -16.94 -2.83 -6.49
C GLY A 362 -15.78 -3.28 -5.60
N ILE A 363 -14.73 -2.47 -5.45
CA ILE A 363 -13.64 -2.76 -4.50
C ILE A 363 -14.03 -2.28 -3.12
N LYS A 364 -13.90 -3.18 -2.14
CA LYS A 364 -14.16 -2.92 -0.72
C LYS A 364 -12.96 -3.30 0.12
N ILE A 365 -12.71 -2.53 1.16
CA ILE A 365 -11.68 -2.84 2.14
C ILE A 365 -12.30 -3.74 3.21
N ASN A 366 -11.68 -4.91 3.37
CA ASN A 366 -12.04 -5.87 4.39
C ASN A 366 -10.78 -6.36 5.10
N THR A 367 -10.85 -6.51 6.42
CA THR A 367 -9.80 -7.12 7.22
C THR A 367 -10.41 -8.00 8.31
N SER A 368 -9.65 -8.97 8.80
CA SER A 368 -10.04 -9.80 9.95
C SER A 368 -8.81 -10.13 10.81
N PRO A 369 -8.98 -10.70 12.01
CA PRO A 369 -7.84 -11.13 12.82
C PRO A 369 -6.93 -12.17 12.15
N THR A 370 -7.37 -12.78 11.06
CA THR A 370 -6.63 -13.78 10.29
C THR A 370 -6.43 -13.39 8.82
N ASP A 371 -6.84 -12.20 8.44
CA ASP A 371 -6.69 -11.66 7.10
C ASP A 371 -6.27 -10.17 7.16
N TYR A 372 -5.00 -9.93 6.88
CA TYR A 372 -4.34 -8.63 6.96
C TYR A 372 -4.15 -7.98 5.58
N TYR A 373 -4.87 -8.43 4.55
CA TYR A 373 -4.86 -7.83 3.21
C TYR A 373 -6.10 -6.94 3.02
N PRO A 374 -5.98 -5.61 3.15
CA PRO A 374 -7.15 -4.72 3.09
C PRO A 374 -7.86 -4.72 1.74
N VAL A 375 -7.12 -4.85 0.64
CA VAL A 375 -7.64 -4.86 -0.73
C VAL A 375 -7.23 -6.15 -1.43
N GLN A 376 -8.22 -6.92 -1.90
CA GLN A 376 -8.02 -8.21 -2.54
C GLN A 376 -8.67 -8.26 -3.93
N GLN A 377 -8.98 -7.10 -4.50
CA GLN A 377 -9.58 -6.97 -5.83
C GLN A 377 -8.74 -6.05 -6.70
N LEU A 378 -8.68 -6.36 -7.99
CA LEU A 378 -7.96 -5.57 -8.98
C LEU A 378 -8.49 -5.84 -10.39
N GLN A 379 -8.25 -4.91 -11.31
CA GLN A 379 -8.67 -5.01 -12.71
C GLN A 379 -7.49 -4.74 -13.64
N LEU A 380 -7.41 -5.49 -14.75
CA LEU A 380 -6.40 -5.24 -15.78
C LEU A 380 -6.60 -3.88 -16.46
N VAL A 381 -5.48 -3.25 -16.78
CA VAL A 381 -5.44 -2.02 -17.57
C VAL A 381 -4.41 -2.14 -18.71
N ARG A 382 -4.69 -1.44 -19.82
CA ARG A 382 -3.79 -1.30 -20.97
C ARG A 382 -3.57 0.16 -21.29
N PHE A 383 -2.33 0.55 -21.52
CA PHE A 383 -2.01 1.91 -21.91
C PHE A 383 -2.30 2.13 -23.39
N ASP A 384 -3.09 3.17 -23.71
CA ASP A 384 -3.53 3.48 -25.08
C ASP A 384 -2.69 4.58 -25.78
N GLY A 385 -1.66 5.08 -25.10
CA GLY A 385 -0.83 6.20 -25.52
C GLY A 385 -1.18 7.53 -24.82
N LYS A 386 -2.29 7.58 -24.09
CA LYS A 386 -2.72 8.75 -23.32
C LYS A 386 -3.06 8.41 -21.87
N ARG A 387 -3.66 7.25 -21.63
CA ARG A 387 -4.18 6.83 -20.33
C ARG A 387 -4.21 5.32 -20.20
N TRP A 388 -4.42 4.85 -19.00
CA TRP A 388 -4.72 3.47 -18.71
C TRP A 388 -6.21 3.19 -18.96
N VAL A 389 -6.51 2.26 -19.87
CA VAL A 389 -7.87 1.80 -20.19
C VAL A 389 -8.12 0.48 -19.49
N ARG A 390 -9.13 0.45 -18.64
CA ARG A 390 -9.57 -0.76 -17.93
C ARG A 390 -10.20 -1.76 -18.90
N PHE A 391 -9.96 -3.03 -18.70
CA PHE A 391 -10.58 -4.12 -19.47
C PHE A 391 -10.69 -5.40 -18.64
N GLY A 392 -11.56 -6.32 -19.10
CA GLY A 392 -11.88 -7.52 -18.35
C GLY A 392 -12.62 -7.23 -17.03
N ASP A 393 -12.93 -8.30 -16.30
CA ASP A 393 -13.66 -8.23 -15.05
C ASP A 393 -12.77 -7.82 -13.88
N LEU A 394 -13.39 -7.38 -12.80
CA LEU A 394 -12.73 -7.23 -11.51
C LEU A 394 -12.38 -8.65 -10.99
N VAL A 395 -11.11 -8.87 -10.68
CA VAL A 395 -10.59 -10.16 -10.22
C VAL A 395 -10.39 -10.12 -8.70
N TYR A 396 -10.75 -11.21 -8.05
CA TYR A 396 -10.60 -11.43 -6.61
C TYR A 396 -9.44 -12.39 -6.35
N ASP A 397 -8.83 -12.31 -5.17
CA ASP A 397 -7.91 -13.35 -4.68
C ASP A 397 -8.74 -14.57 -4.26
N GLU A 398 -8.62 -15.66 -5.02
CA GLU A 398 -9.25 -16.96 -4.72
C GLU A 398 -8.22 -17.90 -4.08
#